data_df04885805f3e2ebcc276230bcc31d7f
#
_entry.id   df04885805f3e2ebcc276230bcc31d7f
#
_cell.length_a   1.000
_cell.length_b   1.000
_cell.length_c   1.000
_cell.angle_alpha   90.00
_cell.angle_beta   90.00
_cell.angle_gamma   90.00
#
_symmetry.space_group_name_H-M   'P 1'
#
loop_
_entity.id
_entity.type
_entity.pdbx_description
1 polymer ?
#
loop_
_entity_poly.entity_id
_entity_poly.type
_entity_poly.pdbx_seq_one_letter_code
_entity_poly.pdbx_strand_id
1 'polypeptide(L)'
;VSAIGSDIPITYVPARNTIFLSYALALAEVRQATDIFIGVNALDYSGYPDCRPEFIAAFGELANLATKINTVSAADLSDVKTTIHAPLINMTKAEIIKEGLRLNVQYQMTTSCYDPVSNDLACGRCDACLLRLQGFAVNDLSDPIQYAE
;
A
#
# COMPACT_ATOMS: atom_id res chain seq x y z
N VAL A 1 16.01 -14.56 13.46
CA VAL A 1 15.41 -13.38 12.78
C VAL A 1 15.45 -12.26 13.80
N SER A 2 16.33 -11.26 13.62
CA SER A 2 16.33 -10.04 14.43
C SER A 2 14.94 -9.44 14.33
N ALA A 3 14.32 -9.14 15.48
CA ALA A 3 12.99 -8.56 15.53
C ALA A 3 12.97 -7.28 14.68
N ILE A 4 12.07 -7.23 13.72
CA ILE A 4 11.76 -6.01 12.99
C ILE A 4 11.36 -4.99 14.05
N GLY A 5 12.11 -3.89 14.18
CA GLY A 5 11.92 -2.93 15.24
C GLY A 5 10.55 -2.25 15.17
N SER A 6 10.01 -1.83 16.32
CA SER A 6 8.76 -1.06 16.41
C SER A 6 8.92 0.40 15.99
N ASP A 7 10.13 0.84 15.68
CA ASP A 7 10.45 2.21 15.34
C ASP A 7 10.19 2.53 13.86
N ILE A 8 10.05 3.83 13.55
CA ILE A 8 9.90 4.30 12.18
C ILE A 8 11.16 3.91 11.39
N PRO A 9 11.02 3.14 10.28
CA PRO A 9 12.18 2.64 9.55
C PRO A 9 12.94 3.75 8.82
N ILE A 10 14.23 3.52 8.59
CA ILE A 10 15.08 4.43 7.81
C ILE A 10 14.56 4.65 6.37
N THR A 11 13.76 3.73 5.86
CA THR A 11 13.12 3.81 4.55
C THR A 11 11.83 4.64 4.53
N TYR A 12 11.45 5.22 5.67
CA TYR A 12 10.28 6.08 5.74
C TYR A 12 10.49 7.38 4.96
N VAL A 13 9.60 7.65 4.03
CA VAL A 13 9.51 8.93 3.33
C VAL A 13 8.34 9.71 3.95
N PRO A 14 8.61 10.87 4.60
CA PRO A 14 7.58 11.63 5.28
C PRO A 14 6.38 11.96 4.40
N ALA A 15 5.18 11.63 4.87
CA ALA A 15 3.90 11.95 4.23
C ALA A 15 3.76 11.43 2.78
N ARG A 16 4.49 10.38 2.37
CA ARG A 16 4.46 9.88 0.99
C ARG A 16 3.05 9.50 0.53
N ASN A 17 2.30 8.75 1.36
CA ASN A 17 0.94 8.35 1.01
C ASN A 17 -0.03 9.54 1.04
N THR A 18 0.19 10.56 1.88
CA THR A 18 -0.56 11.81 1.84
C THR A 18 -0.41 12.50 0.48
N ILE A 19 0.81 12.60 -0.03
CA ILE A 19 1.10 13.20 -1.34
C ILE A 19 0.41 12.39 -2.46
N PHE A 20 0.58 11.07 -2.46
CA PHE A 20 -0.03 10.21 -3.49
C PHE A 20 -1.56 10.27 -3.47
N LEU A 21 -2.18 10.21 -2.29
CA LEU A 21 -3.63 10.32 -2.15
C LEU A 21 -4.14 11.71 -2.54
N SER A 22 -3.37 12.78 -2.30
CA SER A 22 -3.74 14.13 -2.72
C SER A 22 -3.77 14.27 -4.25
N TYR A 23 -2.78 13.70 -4.96
CA TYR A 23 -2.79 13.63 -6.43
C TYR A 23 -3.94 12.75 -6.94
N ALA A 24 -4.15 11.60 -6.32
CA ALA A 24 -5.24 10.71 -6.71
C ALA A 24 -6.61 11.38 -6.52
N LEU A 25 -6.79 12.12 -5.42
CA LEU A 25 -8.02 12.87 -5.14
C LEU A 25 -8.28 13.95 -6.18
N ALA A 26 -7.26 14.73 -6.54
CA ALA A 26 -7.37 15.75 -7.58
C ALA A 26 -7.75 15.13 -8.94
N LEU A 27 -7.14 13.99 -9.28
CA LEU A 27 -7.48 13.26 -10.50
C LEU A 27 -8.90 12.68 -10.45
N ALA A 28 -9.30 12.12 -9.31
CA ALA A 28 -10.64 11.58 -9.12
C ALA A 28 -11.70 12.65 -9.34
N GLU A 29 -11.52 13.87 -8.80
CA GLU A 29 -12.44 14.98 -9.04
C GLU A 29 -12.54 15.33 -10.52
N VAL A 30 -11.41 15.44 -11.24
CA VAL A 30 -11.41 15.74 -12.69
C VAL A 30 -12.09 14.62 -13.50
N ARG A 31 -11.95 13.37 -13.06
CA ARG A 31 -12.52 12.20 -13.73
C ARG A 31 -13.93 11.87 -13.27
N GLN A 32 -14.45 12.58 -12.28
CA GLN A 32 -15.74 12.30 -11.62
C GLN A 32 -15.78 10.87 -11.05
N ALA A 33 -14.63 10.37 -10.55
CA ALA A 33 -14.52 9.09 -9.88
C ALA A 33 -14.75 9.26 -8.37
N THR A 34 -15.46 8.31 -7.79
CA THR A 34 -15.81 8.31 -6.36
C THR A 34 -14.96 7.34 -5.53
N ASP A 35 -14.22 6.45 -6.21
CA ASP A 35 -13.49 5.37 -5.58
C ASP A 35 -11.99 5.50 -5.86
N ILE A 36 -11.20 5.55 -4.80
CA ILE A 36 -9.73 5.57 -4.84
C ILE A 36 -9.22 4.34 -4.10
N PHE A 37 -8.32 3.58 -4.72
CA PHE A 37 -7.73 2.38 -4.13
C PHE A 37 -6.27 2.63 -3.78
N ILE A 38 -5.87 2.20 -2.57
CA ILE A 38 -4.48 2.25 -2.12
C ILE A 38 -4.04 0.89 -1.55
N GLY A 39 -2.83 0.44 -1.92
CA GLY A 39 -2.27 -0.85 -1.52
C GLY A 39 -1.48 -0.81 -0.21
N VAL A 40 -1.92 -0.05 0.78
CA VAL A 40 -1.27 -0.01 2.10
C VAL A 40 -1.57 -1.27 2.90
N ASN A 41 -0.60 -1.66 3.73
CA ASN A 41 -0.68 -2.77 4.66
C ASN A 41 -0.21 -2.32 6.05
N ALA A 42 -0.96 -2.63 7.09
CA ALA A 42 -0.69 -2.20 8.46
C ALA A 42 -0.15 -3.33 9.37
N LEU A 43 -0.33 -4.60 9.00
CA LEU A 43 -0.03 -5.72 9.89
C LEU A 43 1.45 -6.11 9.90
N ASP A 44 2.10 -6.16 8.74
CA ASP A 44 3.49 -6.64 8.66
C ASP A 44 4.50 -5.56 9.08
N TYR A 45 4.12 -4.30 8.98
CA TYR A 45 5.00 -3.19 9.29
C TYR A 45 4.21 -1.96 9.74
N SER A 46 3.99 -1.87 11.06
CA SER A 46 3.26 -0.75 11.69
C SER A 46 4.05 0.57 11.76
N GLY A 47 5.30 0.58 11.28
CA GLY A 47 6.20 1.73 11.41
C GLY A 47 5.90 2.92 10.49
N TYR A 48 5.03 2.77 9.50
CA TYR A 48 4.64 3.89 8.62
C TYR A 48 3.34 4.53 9.10
N PRO A 49 3.40 5.78 9.65
CA PRO A 49 2.20 6.45 10.18
C PRO A 49 1.07 6.59 9.16
N ASP A 50 1.43 6.77 7.89
CA ASP A 50 0.52 6.97 6.76
C ASP A 50 0.06 5.67 6.06
N CYS A 51 0.23 4.52 6.74
CA CYS A 51 -0.33 3.23 6.34
C CYS A 51 -1.40 2.71 7.32
N ARG A 52 -1.67 3.42 8.40
CA ARG A 52 -2.59 2.99 9.47
C ARG A 52 -4.06 3.19 9.07
N PRO A 53 -4.98 2.36 9.58
CA PRO A 53 -6.43 2.52 9.35
C PRO A 53 -6.96 3.91 9.67
N GLU A 54 -6.47 4.52 10.78
CA GLU A 54 -6.89 5.86 11.21
C GLU A 54 -6.49 6.94 10.21
N PHE A 55 -5.32 6.80 9.58
CA PHE A 55 -4.89 7.72 8.53
C PHE A 55 -5.79 7.61 7.30
N ILE A 56 -6.13 6.38 6.87
CA ILE A 56 -7.02 6.15 5.72
C ILE A 56 -8.41 6.72 5.98
N ALA A 57 -8.95 6.51 7.19
CA ALA A 57 -10.25 7.07 7.59
C ALA A 57 -10.24 8.61 7.58
N ALA A 58 -9.23 9.22 8.20
CA ALA A 58 -9.09 10.67 8.25
C ALA A 58 -8.90 11.29 6.84
N PHE A 59 -8.15 10.61 5.94
CA PHE A 59 -8.00 11.06 4.57
C PHE A 59 -9.33 10.95 3.79
N GLY A 60 -10.13 9.93 4.05
CA GLY A 60 -11.48 9.79 3.49
C GLY A 60 -12.40 10.94 3.91
N GLU A 61 -12.36 11.35 5.17
CA GLU A 61 -13.09 12.52 5.64
C GLU A 61 -12.59 13.81 4.96
N LEU A 62 -11.28 14.01 4.90
CA LEU A 62 -10.66 15.14 4.20
C LEU A 62 -11.09 15.17 2.73
N ALA A 63 -11.08 14.04 2.03
CA ALA A 63 -11.47 13.96 0.62
C ALA A 63 -12.89 14.49 0.40
N ASN A 64 -13.80 14.17 1.31
CA ASN A 64 -15.18 14.60 1.26
C ASN A 64 -15.41 16.07 1.65
N LEU A 65 -14.46 16.71 2.35
CA LEU A 65 -14.50 18.13 2.68
C LEU A 65 -13.79 19.00 1.64
N ALA A 66 -12.76 18.46 0.98
CA ALA A 66 -11.83 19.22 0.14
C ALA A 66 -12.25 19.29 -1.33
N THR A 67 -13.23 18.51 -1.77
CA THR A 67 -13.63 18.44 -3.18
C THR A 67 -15.06 18.93 -3.39
N LYS A 68 -15.34 19.39 -4.61
CA LYS A 68 -16.68 19.89 -4.97
C LYS A 68 -17.72 18.80 -5.13
N ILE A 69 -17.34 17.53 -5.19
CA ILE A 69 -18.29 16.40 -5.31
C ILE A 69 -19.36 16.46 -4.21
N ASN A 70 -18.97 16.86 -2.99
CA ASN A 70 -19.88 16.98 -1.84
C ASN A 70 -20.31 18.43 -1.54
N THR A 71 -19.72 19.43 -2.20
CA THR A 71 -20.02 20.85 -1.95
C THR A 71 -21.01 21.43 -2.94
N VAL A 72 -21.16 20.82 -4.10
CA VAL A 72 -22.18 21.21 -5.06
C VAL A 72 -23.50 20.59 -4.60
N SER A 73 -24.31 21.39 -3.97
CA SER A 73 -25.70 21.08 -3.64
C SER A 73 -26.51 20.98 -4.95
N ALA A 74 -26.25 19.91 -5.69
CA ALA A 74 -27.19 19.47 -6.70
C ALA A 74 -28.28 18.73 -5.95
N ALA A 75 -29.52 19.16 -6.09
CA ALA A 75 -30.70 18.60 -5.44
C ALA A 75 -30.94 17.10 -5.70
N ASP A 76 -30.07 16.46 -6.47
CA ASP A 76 -30.15 15.05 -6.88
C ASP A 76 -28.93 14.18 -6.53
N LEU A 77 -27.85 14.70 -5.89
CA LEU A 77 -26.63 13.96 -5.59
C LEU A 77 -26.21 13.99 -4.12
N SER A 78 -27.14 14.13 -3.20
CA SER A 78 -26.89 14.36 -1.77
C SER A 78 -26.15 13.22 -1.04
N ASP A 79 -25.88 12.08 -1.68
CA ASP A 79 -25.24 10.90 -1.08
C ASP A 79 -23.97 10.43 -1.78
N VAL A 80 -23.46 11.17 -2.77
CA VAL A 80 -22.22 10.77 -3.46
C VAL A 80 -21.01 11.16 -2.62
N LYS A 81 -20.22 10.16 -2.18
CA LYS A 81 -19.02 10.35 -1.38
C LYS A 81 -17.82 9.76 -2.05
N THR A 82 -16.68 10.43 -1.91
CA THR A 82 -15.39 9.85 -2.24
C THR A 82 -15.00 8.84 -1.18
N THR A 83 -14.69 7.61 -1.61
CA THR A 83 -14.29 6.50 -0.73
C THR A 83 -12.85 6.11 -1.01
N ILE A 84 -12.05 6.01 0.05
CA ILE A 84 -10.68 5.48 -0.01
C ILE A 84 -10.71 4.01 0.39
N HIS A 85 -10.42 3.15 -0.56
CA HIS A 85 -10.37 1.70 -0.36
C HIS A 85 -8.94 1.25 -0.08
N ALA A 86 -8.73 0.55 1.02
CA ALA A 86 -7.45 -0.06 1.39
C ALA A 86 -7.63 -1.58 1.60
N PRO A 87 -7.83 -2.35 0.52
CA PRO A 87 -8.25 -3.76 0.63
C PRO A 87 -7.21 -4.66 1.30
N LEU A 88 -5.94 -4.26 1.33
CA LEU A 88 -4.85 -5.04 1.91
C LEU A 88 -4.53 -4.66 3.36
N ILE A 89 -5.23 -3.69 3.95
CA ILE A 89 -4.82 -3.05 5.20
C ILE A 89 -4.74 -4.01 6.39
N ASN A 90 -5.60 -5.01 6.42
CA ASN A 90 -5.68 -6.02 7.47
C ASN A 90 -5.16 -7.40 7.01
N MET A 91 -4.38 -7.46 5.94
CA MET A 91 -3.81 -8.71 5.42
C MET A 91 -2.33 -8.81 5.79
N THR A 92 -1.90 -10.01 6.16
CA THR A 92 -0.48 -10.34 6.28
C THR A 92 0.19 -10.41 4.89
N LYS A 93 1.52 -10.36 4.83
CA LYS A 93 2.25 -10.50 3.57
C LYS A 93 1.95 -11.84 2.88
N ALA A 94 1.78 -12.91 3.66
CA ALA A 94 1.42 -14.22 3.13
C ALA A 94 0.03 -14.23 2.48
N GLU A 95 -0.96 -13.59 3.12
CA GLU A 95 -2.32 -13.46 2.57
C GLU A 95 -2.34 -12.60 1.31
N ILE A 96 -1.57 -11.49 1.29
CA ILE A 96 -1.42 -10.63 0.10
C ILE A 96 -0.82 -11.43 -1.06
N ILE A 97 0.23 -12.24 -0.82
CA ILE A 97 0.85 -13.07 -1.84
C ILE A 97 -0.14 -14.12 -2.35
N LYS A 98 -0.85 -14.79 -1.45
CA LYS A 98 -1.86 -15.80 -1.81
C LYS A 98 -2.96 -15.20 -2.68
N GLU A 99 -3.47 -14.03 -2.29
CA GLU A 99 -4.51 -13.33 -3.07
C GLU A 99 -3.98 -12.85 -4.43
N GLY A 100 -2.76 -12.32 -4.46
CA GLY A 100 -2.11 -11.93 -5.71
C GLY A 100 -1.94 -13.10 -6.68
N LEU A 101 -1.55 -14.28 -6.19
CA LEU A 101 -1.46 -15.50 -7.01
C LEU A 101 -2.84 -15.91 -7.54
N ARG A 102 -3.88 -15.83 -6.71
CA ARG A 102 -5.27 -16.08 -7.14
C ARG A 102 -5.70 -15.14 -8.26
N LEU A 103 -5.21 -13.90 -8.23
CA LEU A 103 -5.48 -12.86 -9.24
C LEU A 103 -4.47 -12.87 -10.41
N ASN A 104 -3.60 -13.88 -10.50
CA ASN A 104 -2.56 -14.03 -11.53
C ASN A 104 -1.55 -12.88 -11.56
N VAL A 105 -1.21 -12.29 -10.40
CA VAL A 105 -0.13 -11.30 -10.30
C VAL A 105 1.19 -11.95 -10.70
N GLN A 106 1.90 -11.32 -11.63
CA GLN A 106 3.20 -11.78 -12.13
C GLN A 106 4.31 -11.36 -11.16
N TYR A 107 4.49 -12.09 -10.05
CA TYR A 107 5.45 -11.73 -8.99
C TYR A 107 6.90 -11.66 -9.46
N GLN A 108 7.29 -12.39 -10.51
CA GLN A 108 8.62 -12.28 -11.13
C GLN A 108 8.90 -10.88 -11.72
N MET A 109 7.87 -10.09 -11.99
CA MET A 109 7.99 -8.71 -12.50
C MET A 109 7.95 -7.66 -11.38
N THR A 110 7.93 -8.07 -10.12
CA THR A 110 7.81 -7.17 -8.97
C THR A 110 9.08 -7.19 -8.13
N THR A 111 9.44 -6.06 -7.53
CA THR A 111 10.51 -5.97 -6.53
C THR A 111 10.02 -5.28 -5.27
N SER A 112 10.56 -5.71 -4.12
CA SER A 112 10.32 -5.07 -2.81
C SER A 112 11.62 -4.54 -2.20
N CYS A 113 12.77 -4.80 -2.81
CA CYS A 113 14.07 -4.46 -2.26
C CYS A 113 14.30 -2.95 -2.22
N TYR A 114 14.74 -2.42 -1.06
CA TYR A 114 15.15 -1.02 -0.88
C TYR A 114 16.67 -0.80 -1.04
N ASP A 115 17.47 -1.88 -1.10
CA ASP A 115 18.91 -1.85 -1.20
C ASP A 115 19.38 -2.88 -2.26
N PRO A 116 18.98 -2.69 -3.54
CA PRO A 116 19.37 -3.62 -4.60
C PRO A 116 20.88 -3.62 -4.80
N VAL A 117 21.43 -4.80 -5.09
CA VAL A 117 22.84 -4.98 -5.44
C VAL A 117 23.03 -4.73 -6.94
N SER A 118 24.25 -4.86 -7.43
CA SER A 118 24.55 -4.74 -8.86
C SER A 118 23.58 -5.57 -9.73
N ASN A 119 23.17 -5.03 -10.87
CA ASN A 119 22.23 -5.65 -11.83
C ASN A 119 20.78 -5.80 -11.30
N ASP A 120 20.34 -4.90 -10.42
CA ASP A 120 18.99 -4.88 -9.86
C ASP A 120 18.58 -6.14 -9.08
N LEU A 121 19.55 -6.95 -8.64
CA LEU A 121 19.28 -8.10 -7.79
C LEU A 121 18.81 -7.65 -6.41
N ALA A 122 17.76 -8.27 -5.91
CA ALA A 122 17.27 -8.02 -4.56
C ALA A 122 18.32 -8.47 -3.53
N CYS A 123 18.57 -7.65 -2.49
CA CYS A 123 19.64 -7.92 -1.53
C CYS A 123 19.38 -9.13 -0.60
N GLY A 124 18.15 -9.61 -0.49
CA GLY A 124 17.76 -10.73 0.38
C GLY A 124 17.81 -10.47 1.88
N ARG A 125 18.28 -9.29 2.33
CA ARG A 125 18.60 -9.00 3.75
C ARG A 125 17.87 -7.79 4.34
N CYS A 126 17.35 -6.86 3.54
CA CYS A 126 16.55 -5.76 4.06
C CYS A 126 15.17 -6.26 4.52
N ASP A 127 14.51 -5.51 5.42
CA ASP A 127 13.22 -5.89 6.00
C ASP A 127 12.18 -6.25 4.93
N ALA A 128 12.13 -5.48 3.85
CA ALA A 128 11.21 -5.73 2.75
C ALA A 128 11.49 -7.07 2.03
N CYS A 129 12.76 -7.44 1.85
CA CYS A 129 13.14 -8.74 1.30
C CYS A 129 12.79 -9.88 2.27
N LEU A 130 13.10 -9.70 3.55
CA LEU A 130 12.82 -10.72 4.58
C LEU A 130 11.31 -10.99 4.72
N LEU A 131 10.50 -9.93 4.79
CA LEU A 131 9.04 -10.04 4.82
C LEU A 131 8.49 -10.72 3.56
N ARG A 132 9.04 -10.39 2.40
CA ARG A 132 8.63 -10.99 1.13
C ARG A 132 8.97 -12.49 1.09
N LEU A 133 10.20 -12.85 1.40
CA LEU A 133 10.66 -14.25 1.46
C LEU A 133 9.82 -15.07 2.44
N GLN A 134 9.58 -14.52 3.65
CA GLN A 134 8.72 -15.15 4.64
C GLN A 134 7.29 -15.32 4.12
N GLY A 135 6.74 -14.31 3.44
CA GLY A 135 5.39 -14.37 2.89
C GLY A 135 5.23 -15.45 1.83
N PHE A 136 6.24 -15.71 0.98
CA PHE A 136 6.25 -16.84 0.05
C PHE A 136 6.40 -18.17 0.80
N ALA A 137 7.34 -18.27 1.75
CA ALA A 137 7.60 -19.49 2.51
C ALA A 137 6.37 -19.98 3.31
N VAL A 138 5.57 -19.06 3.89
CA VAL A 138 4.31 -19.41 4.59
C VAL A 138 3.27 -20.05 3.65
N ASN A 139 3.35 -19.76 2.36
CA ASN A 139 2.50 -20.35 1.33
C ASN A 139 3.12 -21.60 0.67
N ASP A 140 4.20 -22.16 1.24
CA ASP A 140 4.96 -23.29 0.68
C ASP A 140 5.49 -23.02 -0.74
N LEU A 141 5.85 -21.76 -1.03
CA LEU A 141 6.33 -21.31 -2.33
C LEU A 141 7.72 -20.68 -2.23
N SER A 142 8.48 -20.78 -3.33
CA SER A 142 9.70 -20.00 -3.52
C SER A 142 9.37 -18.67 -4.21
N ASP A 143 10.02 -17.60 -3.76
CA ASP A 143 9.90 -16.32 -4.45
C ASP A 143 10.51 -16.43 -5.88
N PRO A 144 9.78 -16.01 -6.92
CA PRO A 144 10.25 -16.16 -8.30
C PRO A 144 11.34 -15.14 -8.74
N ILE A 145 11.69 -14.16 -7.88
CA ILE A 145 12.75 -13.20 -8.22
C ILE A 145 14.13 -13.72 -7.80
N GLN A 146 15.18 -13.13 -8.35
CA GLN A 146 16.56 -13.45 -7.99
C GLN A 146 17.05 -12.57 -6.84
N TYR A 147 17.84 -13.18 -5.96
CA TYR A 147 18.49 -12.53 -4.84
C TYR A 147 20.01 -12.58 -5.00
N ALA A 148 20.72 -11.59 -4.48
CA ALA A 148 22.16 -11.61 -4.38
C ALA A 148 22.61 -12.69 -3.38
N GLU A 149 23.73 -13.34 -3.67
CA GLU A 149 24.39 -14.31 -2.78
C GLU A 149 25.04 -13.65 -1.56
#